data_8fb317863de8871ff6a474e36d8c28a6
#
_entry.id   8fb317863de8871ff6a474e36d8c28a6
#
_cell.length_a   1.000
_cell.length_b   1.000
_cell.length_c   1.000
_cell.angle_alpha   90.00
_cell.angle_beta   90.00
_cell.angle_gamma   90.00
#
_symmetry.space_group_name_H-M   'P 1'
#
loop_
_entity.id
_entity.type
_entity.pdbx_description
1 polymer ?
#
loop_
_entity_poly.entity_id
_entity_poly.type
_entity_poly.pdbx_seq_one_letter_code
_entity_poly.pdbx_strand_id
1 'polypeptide(L)'
;MIKAVFFDVDGTLISHKNNVVPESTRIALNLLEKRGIKRIISTGRHMIELEELPVNNIEFDAYITLNGQLCLDSQRNVILENPIDGFEKECLIKLFKEKTIPIMLVEKDRMYINYIDRQVEIAQQAISTSVPEIKEYTGNEIYQVIAFIEAGAENLLGQKLTNCKITRWNDYAVDIIAATGGKTAGVKAYLKANNFEKEETMAFGDGDNDIEMLKYVQIGVAMGNAGCEVKANADYITDSVDNDGIMKALISLNICEKPDRDGV
;
A
#
# COMPACT_ATOMS: atom_id res chain seq x y z
N MET A 1 -11.36 -21.84 -5.62
CA MET A 1 -11.74 -20.80 -6.62
C MET A 1 -11.44 -19.44 -5.98
N ILE A 2 -10.81 -18.51 -6.70
CA ILE A 2 -10.49 -17.16 -6.18
C ILE A 2 -11.77 -16.38 -5.95
N LYS A 3 -11.87 -15.75 -4.78
CA LYS A 3 -13.00 -14.89 -4.36
C LYS A 3 -12.58 -13.46 -4.08
N ALA A 4 -11.30 -13.21 -3.76
CA ALA A 4 -10.78 -11.89 -3.46
C ALA A 4 -9.40 -11.68 -4.08
N VAL A 5 -9.20 -10.49 -4.67
CA VAL A 5 -7.92 -10.07 -5.25
C VAL A 5 -7.50 -8.76 -4.61
N PHE A 6 -6.29 -8.75 -4.08
CA PHE A 6 -5.67 -7.59 -3.45
C PHE A 6 -4.70 -6.93 -4.43
N PHE A 7 -4.77 -5.62 -4.51
CA PHE A 7 -3.95 -4.85 -5.44
C PHE A 7 -3.16 -3.78 -4.68
N ASP A 8 -1.86 -3.77 -4.87
CA ASP A 8 -1.10 -2.57 -4.60
C ASP A 8 -1.47 -1.46 -5.59
N VAL A 9 -1.09 -0.21 -5.30
CA VAL A 9 -1.47 0.96 -6.11
C VAL A 9 -0.34 1.41 -7.00
N ASP A 10 0.77 1.83 -6.42
CA ASP A 10 1.88 2.49 -7.12
C ASP A 10 2.75 1.48 -7.86
N GLY A 11 2.80 1.53 -9.19
CA GLY A 11 3.50 0.52 -10.00
C GLY A 11 2.72 -0.77 -10.23
N THR A 12 1.54 -0.91 -9.63
CA THR A 12 0.65 -2.06 -9.81
C THR A 12 -0.66 -1.66 -10.51
N LEU A 13 -1.51 -0.85 -9.87
CA LEU A 13 -2.72 -0.28 -10.50
C LEU A 13 -2.41 0.98 -11.32
N ILE A 14 -1.46 1.79 -10.86
CA ILE A 14 -1.08 3.08 -11.47
C ILE A 14 0.32 2.97 -12.06
N SER A 15 0.46 3.44 -13.30
CA SER A 15 1.77 3.56 -13.94
C SER A 15 2.57 4.73 -13.35
N HIS A 16 3.82 4.48 -12.96
CA HIS A 16 4.75 5.53 -12.55
C HIS A 16 5.14 6.51 -13.67
N LYS A 17 4.95 6.14 -14.95
CA LYS A 17 5.37 6.97 -16.09
C LYS A 17 4.43 8.11 -16.39
N ASN A 18 3.13 7.87 -16.26
CA ASN A 18 2.11 8.81 -16.71
C ASN A 18 1.00 9.03 -15.67
N ASN A 19 1.12 8.43 -14.49
CA ASN A 19 0.17 8.54 -13.37
C ASN A 19 -1.28 8.24 -13.80
N VAL A 20 -1.48 7.15 -14.55
CA VAL A 20 -2.82 6.69 -14.97
C VAL A 20 -3.02 5.23 -14.63
N VAL A 21 -4.27 4.82 -14.47
CA VAL A 21 -4.67 3.41 -14.47
C VAL A 21 -4.83 2.96 -15.92
N PRO A 22 -4.03 1.98 -16.41
CA PRO A 22 -4.15 1.49 -17.78
C PRO A 22 -5.57 0.99 -18.10
N GLU A 23 -6.01 1.16 -19.35
CA GLU A 23 -7.34 0.72 -19.77
C GLU A 23 -7.53 -0.79 -19.60
N SER A 24 -6.51 -1.59 -19.90
CA SER A 24 -6.53 -3.03 -19.65
C SER A 24 -6.75 -3.40 -18.17
N THR A 25 -6.19 -2.60 -17.25
CA THR A 25 -6.41 -2.76 -15.80
C THR A 25 -7.86 -2.46 -15.44
N ARG A 26 -8.45 -1.39 -15.97
CA ARG A 26 -9.88 -1.07 -15.76
C ARG A 26 -10.80 -2.18 -16.27
N ILE A 27 -10.51 -2.70 -17.45
CA ILE A 27 -11.25 -3.85 -18.02
C ILE A 27 -11.09 -5.09 -17.12
N ALA A 28 -9.88 -5.38 -16.65
CA ALA A 28 -9.59 -6.49 -15.75
C ALA A 28 -10.40 -6.41 -14.44
N LEU A 29 -10.42 -5.23 -13.80
CA LEU A 29 -11.21 -4.98 -12.60
C LEU A 29 -12.71 -5.18 -12.83
N ASN A 30 -13.23 -4.71 -13.97
CA ASN A 30 -14.64 -4.93 -14.35
C ASN A 30 -14.96 -6.41 -14.59
N LEU A 31 -14.04 -7.19 -15.16
CA LEU A 31 -14.21 -8.63 -15.34
C LEU A 31 -14.26 -9.38 -13.99
N LEU A 32 -13.42 -8.99 -13.04
CA LEU A 32 -13.47 -9.53 -11.67
C LEU A 32 -14.82 -9.25 -11.02
N GLU A 33 -15.30 -8.00 -11.11
CA GLU A 33 -16.61 -7.60 -10.58
C GLU A 33 -17.76 -8.43 -11.17
N LYS A 34 -17.83 -8.57 -12.51
CA LYS A 34 -18.84 -9.38 -13.19
C LYS A 34 -18.83 -10.86 -12.75
N ARG A 35 -17.71 -11.36 -12.25
CA ARG A 35 -17.55 -12.71 -11.68
C ARG A 35 -17.81 -12.76 -10.18
N GLY A 36 -18.16 -11.65 -9.55
CA GLY A 36 -18.37 -11.57 -8.11
C GLY A 36 -17.09 -11.70 -7.28
N ILE A 37 -15.91 -11.53 -7.91
CA ILE A 37 -14.61 -11.55 -7.23
C ILE A 37 -14.36 -10.18 -6.62
N LYS A 38 -14.08 -10.16 -5.32
CA LYS A 38 -13.82 -8.94 -4.57
C LYS A 38 -12.50 -8.29 -4.97
N ARG A 39 -12.50 -6.98 -5.09
CA ARG A 39 -11.35 -6.14 -5.48
C ARG A 39 -10.97 -5.27 -4.30
N ILE A 40 -9.78 -5.45 -3.76
CA ILE A 40 -9.33 -4.78 -2.54
C ILE A 40 -8.05 -4.02 -2.83
N ILE A 41 -8.00 -2.74 -2.47
CA ILE A 41 -6.75 -1.97 -2.44
C ILE A 41 -5.92 -2.39 -1.24
N SER A 42 -4.59 -2.52 -1.41
CA SER A 42 -3.63 -2.78 -0.33
C SER A 42 -2.37 -1.92 -0.55
N THR A 43 -2.26 -0.79 0.15
CA THR A 43 -1.27 0.25 -0.13
C THR A 43 -0.63 0.84 1.12
N GLY A 44 0.54 1.48 0.96
CA GLY A 44 1.14 2.33 1.99
C GLY A 44 0.49 3.70 2.10
N ARG A 45 -0.28 4.10 1.09
CA ARG A 45 -0.91 5.43 1.04
C ARG A 45 -2.04 5.60 2.05
N HIS A 46 -2.27 6.87 2.41
CA HIS A 46 -3.45 7.29 3.17
C HIS A 46 -4.69 7.36 2.27
N MET A 47 -5.88 7.22 2.87
CA MET A 47 -7.14 7.38 2.11
C MET A 47 -7.27 8.73 1.41
N ILE A 48 -6.81 9.82 2.04
CA ILE A 48 -6.82 11.17 1.43
C ILE A 48 -6.01 11.20 0.14
N GLU A 49 -4.86 10.53 0.09
CA GLU A 49 -4.05 10.44 -1.12
C GLU A 49 -4.72 9.62 -2.22
N LEU A 50 -5.42 8.53 -1.85
CA LEU A 50 -6.16 7.72 -2.81
C LEU A 50 -7.29 8.50 -3.49
N GLU A 51 -7.90 9.47 -2.80
CA GLU A 51 -8.95 10.35 -3.34
C GLU A 51 -8.42 11.31 -4.40
N GLU A 52 -7.12 11.61 -4.38
CA GLU A 52 -6.45 12.47 -5.36
C GLU A 52 -5.87 11.68 -6.55
N LEU A 53 -5.81 10.34 -6.45
CA LEU A 53 -5.22 9.48 -7.46
C LEU A 53 -6.24 8.97 -8.49
N PRO A 54 -5.81 8.57 -9.71
CA PRO A 54 -6.69 8.04 -10.77
C PRO A 54 -7.53 6.81 -10.40
N VAL A 55 -7.22 6.15 -9.28
CA VAL A 55 -7.98 5.02 -8.73
C VAL A 55 -9.28 5.45 -8.04
N ASN A 56 -9.46 6.74 -7.71
CA ASN A 56 -10.64 7.25 -7.01
C ASN A 56 -11.95 7.07 -7.81
N ASN A 57 -11.83 6.95 -9.14
CA ASN A 57 -12.97 6.71 -10.04
C ASN A 57 -13.31 5.22 -10.20
N ILE A 58 -12.70 4.35 -9.41
CA ILE A 58 -12.93 2.90 -9.42
C ILE A 58 -13.46 2.49 -8.05
N GLU A 59 -14.58 1.79 -8.05
CA GLU A 59 -15.13 1.26 -6.81
C GLU A 59 -14.38 -0.02 -6.40
N PHE A 60 -13.97 -0.06 -5.14
CA PHE A 60 -13.35 -1.22 -4.51
C PHE A 60 -14.19 -1.72 -3.34
N ASP A 61 -14.13 -3.02 -3.08
CA ASP A 61 -14.89 -3.66 -2.00
C ASP A 61 -14.29 -3.40 -0.61
N ALA A 62 -13.00 -3.05 -0.53
CA ALA A 62 -12.33 -2.66 0.70
C ALA A 62 -11.00 -1.94 0.41
N TYR A 63 -10.47 -1.30 1.46
CA TYR A 63 -9.23 -0.52 1.41
C TYR A 63 -8.35 -0.89 2.59
N ILE A 64 -7.19 -1.47 2.31
CA ILE A 64 -6.10 -1.69 3.26
C ILE A 64 -5.09 -0.58 3.00
N THR A 65 -4.99 0.36 3.92
CA THR A 65 -4.17 1.58 3.81
C THR A 65 -3.09 1.61 4.88
N LEU A 66 -2.17 2.56 4.76
CA LEU A 66 -1.09 2.78 5.73
C LEU A 66 -0.29 1.50 6.00
N ASN A 67 0.06 0.76 4.93
CA ASN A 67 0.73 -0.54 5.04
C ASN A 67 0.00 -1.51 5.96
N GLY A 68 -1.35 -1.56 5.91
CA GLY A 68 -2.16 -2.49 6.69
C GLY A 68 -2.42 -2.07 8.14
N GLN A 69 -2.12 -0.82 8.51
CA GLN A 69 -2.46 -0.29 9.82
C GLN A 69 -3.95 0.08 9.93
N LEU A 70 -4.59 0.32 8.79
CA LEU A 70 -6.01 0.62 8.70
C LEU A 70 -6.63 -0.23 7.58
N CYS A 71 -7.70 -0.97 7.91
CA CYS A 71 -8.52 -1.68 6.94
C CYS A 71 -9.96 -1.19 7.03
N LEU A 72 -10.53 -0.80 5.91
CA LEU A 72 -11.87 -0.24 5.78
C LEU A 72 -12.68 -1.05 4.78
N ASP A 73 -14.00 -1.21 5.02
CA ASP A 73 -14.92 -1.73 4.01
C ASP A 73 -15.22 -0.69 2.90
N SER A 74 -16.06 -1.05 1.93
CA SER A 74 -16.48 -0.16 0.83
C SER A 74 -17.22 1.09 1.30
N GLN A 75 -17.82 1.06 2.48
CA GLN A 75 -18.54 2.18 3.11
C GLN A 75 -17.66 2.98 4.09
N ARG A 76 -16.36 2.68 4.13
CA ARG A 76 -15.37 3.28 5.04
C ARG A 76 -15.56 2.91 6.51
N ASN A 77 -16.34 1.87 6.84
CA ASN A 77 -16.37 1.35 8.19
C ASN A 77 -15.08 0.60 8.50
N VAL A 78 -14.63 0.71 9.74
CA VAL A 78 -13.36 0.11 10.18
C VAL A 78 -13.50 -1.39 10.37
N ILE A 79 -12.63 -2.14 9.69
CA ILE A 79 -12.42 -3.58 9.89
C ILE A 79 -11.24 -3.84 10.82
N LEU A 80 -10.16 -3.05 10.66
CA LEU A 80 -8.94 -3.13 11.48
C LEU A 80 -8.40 -1.74 11.73
N GLU A 81 -8.02 -1.48 12.97
CA GLU A 81 -7.13 -0.37 13.39
C GLU A 81 -5.94 -0.95 14.14
N ASN A 82 -4.74 -0.53 13.77
CA ASN A 82 -3.49 -0.97 14.38
C ASN A 82 -2.52 0.21 14.54
N PRO A 83 -2.79 1.16 15.46
CA PRO A 83 -1.93 2.30 15.68
C PRO A 83 -0.59 1.89 16.30
N ILE A 84 0.43 2.73 16.13
CA ILE A 84 1.68 2.64 16.89
C ILE A 84 1.39 3.06 18.31
N ASP A 85 1.76 2.26 19.30
CA ASP A 85 1.46 2.48 20.70
C ASP A 85 2.70 2.44 21.61
N GLY A 86 2.49 2.60 22.91
CA GLY A 86 3.49 2.42 23.94
C GLY A 86 4.74 3.30 23.79
N PHE A 87 5.88 2.71 24.07
CA PHE A 87 7.18 3.39 24.05
C PHE A 87 7.56 3.92 22.66
N GLU A 88 7.23 3.19 21.60
CA GLU A 88 7.54 3.58 20.23
C GLU A 88 6.78 4.85 19.83
N LYS A 89 5.50 4.96 20.19
CA LYS A 89 4.69 6.18 19.98
C LYS A 89 5.33 7.38 20.69
N GLU A 90 5.72 7.21 21.96
CA GLU A 90 6.36 8.28 22.75
C GLU A 90 7.69 8.71 22.14
N CYS A 91 8.53 7.77 21.70
CA CYS A 91 9.78 8.06 21.00
C CYS A 91 9.56 8.84 19.69
N LEU A 92 8.60 8.44 18.88
CA LEU A 92 8.30 9.10 17.61
C LEU A 92 7.73 10.50 17.82
N ILE A 93 6.84 10.69 18.80
CA ILE A 93 6.32 12.02 19.18
C ILE A 93 7.46 12.91 19.68
N LYS A 94 8.40 12.38 20.46
CA LYS A 94 9.57 13.13 20.92
C LYS A 94 10.42 13.59 19.75
N LEU A 95 10.78 12.69 18.84
CA LEU A 95 11.54 13.04 17.62
C LEU A 95 10.82 14.09 16.77
N PHE A 96 9.50 13.97 16.63
CA PHE A 96 8.68 14.94 15.92
C PHE A 96 8.76 16.35 16.56
N LYS A 97 8.68 16.44 17.89
CA LYS A 97 8.74 17.69 18.63
C LYS A 97 10.15 18.32 18.66
N GLU A 98 11.20 17.50 18.72
CA GLU A 98 12.59 17.95 18.71
C GLU A 98 13.02 18.52 17.36
N LYS A 99 12.33 18.22 16.27
CA LYS A 99 12.58 18.72 14.90
C LYS A 99 14.03 18.47 14.45
N THR A 100 14.62 17.33 14.87
CA THR A 100 15.99 16.94 14.48
C THR A 100 16.05 16.34 13.08
N ILE A 101 14.96 15.73 12.65
CA ILE A 101 14.74 15.21 11.30
C ILE A 101 13.30 15.54 10.87
N PRO A 102 13.03 15.68 9.55
CA PRO A 102 11.65 15.83 9.10
C PRO A 102 10.87 14.55 9.35
N ILE A 103 9.75 14.69 10.04
CA ILE A 103 8.85 13.57 10.37
C ILE A 103 7.43 13.98 10.02
N MET A 104 6.76 13.15 9.24
CA MET A 104 5.33 13.23 8.99
C MET A 104 4.62 12.22 9.90
N LEU A 105 3.64 12.70 10.66
CA LEU A 105 2.73 11.88 11.42
C LEU A 105 1.47 11.64 10.60
N VAL A 106 1.05 10.38 10.54
CA VAL A 106 -0.12 9.93 9.80
C VAL A 106 -1.14 9.40 10.79
N GLU A 107 -2.21 10.16 10.97
CA GLU A 107 -3.38 9.83 11.77
C GLU A 107 -4.45 9.19 10.88
N LYS A 108 -5.59 8.86 11.42
CA LYS A 108 -6.70 8.26 10.66
C LYS A 108 -7.28 9.19 9.59
N ASP A 109 -7.36 10.50 9.89
CA ASP A 109 -8.09 11.46 9.08
C ASP A 109 -7.19 12.57 8.51
N ARG A 110 -5.90 12.53 8.78
CA ARG A 110 -4.97 13.59 8.38
C ARG A 110 -3.51 13.15 8.39
N MET A 111 -2.72 13.92 7.66
CA MET A 111 -1.27 13.84 7.66
C MET A 111 -0.69 15.22 7.85
N TYR A 112 0.41 15.35 8.59
CA TYR A 112 1.11 16.60 8.79
C TYR A 112 2.56 16.37 9.17
N ILE A 113 3.41 17.36 8.93
CA ILE A 113 4.85 17.28 9.11
C ILE A 113 5.34 18.31 10.14
N ASN A 114 6.46 18.03 10.81
CA ASN A 114 7.06 18.94 11.78
C ASN A 114 7.84 20.09 11.14
N TYR A 115 8.52 19.87 10.03
CA TYR A 115 9.15 20.89 9.17
C TYR A 115 9.47 20.28 7.79
N ILE A 116 9.77 21.13 6.82
CA ILE A 116 10.04 20.75 5.44
C ILE A 116 11.50 21.12 5.13
N ASP A 117 12.22 20.19 4.51
CA ASP A 117 13.53 20.41 3.91
C ASP A 117 13.57 19.84 2.47
N ARG A 118 14.75 19.90 1.85
CA ARG A 118 14.94 19.41 0.48
C ARG A 118 14.68 17.92 0.32
N GLN A 119 14.93 17.12 1.34
CA GLN A 119 14.68 15.64 1.28
C GLN A 119 13.18 15.36 1.19
N VAL A 120 12.37 16.10 1.96
CA VAL A 120 10.90 16.03 1.91
C VAL A 120 10.41 16.39 0.51
N GLU A 121 10.88 17.49 -0.06
CA GLU A 121 10.45 17.93 -1.41
C GLU A 121 10.79 16.88 -2.48
N ILE A 122 12.00 16.32 -2.45
CA ILE A 122 12.43 15.29 -3.41
C ILE A 122 11.58 14.02 -3.26
N ALA A 123 11.38 13.54 -2.04
CA ALA A 123 10.62 12.31 -1.80
C ALA A 123 9.15 12.46 -2.20
N GLN A 124 8.52 13.58 -1.84
CA GLN A 124 7.12 13.85 -2.20
C GLN A 124 6.93 14.02 -3.72
N GLN A 125 7.87 14.70 -4.37
CA GLN A 125 7.86 14.84 -5.83
C GLN A 125 7.97 13.49 -6.54
N ALA A 126 8.78 12.56 -6.02
CA ALA A 126 8.98 11.24 -6.61
C ALA A 126 7.70 10.39 -6.69
N ILE A 127 6.75 10.62 -5.76
CA ILE A 127 5.45 9.94 -5.73
C ILE A 127 4.29 10.84 -6.16
N SER A 128 4.59 12.02 -6.74
CA SER A 128 3.61 12.99 -7.24
C SER A 128 2.56 13.41 -6.18
N THR A 129 3.00 13.55 -4.91
CA THR A 129 2.16 13.96 -3.79
C THR A 129 2.53 15.35 -3.31
N SER A 130 1.57 16.13 -2.85
CA SER A 130 1.82 17.44 -2.24
C SER A 130 2.54 17.30 -0.90
N VAL A 131 3.36 18.29 -0.56
CA VAL A 131 3.99 18.35 0.75
C VAL A 131 2.91 18.68 1.79
N PRO A 132 2.80 17.91 2.89
CA PRO A 132 1.77 18.14 3.90
C PRO A 132 2.02 19.42 4.70
N GLU A 133 0.94 19.92 5.35
CA GLU A 133 1.03 21.11 6.22
C GLU A 133 1.95 20.89 7.41
N ILE A 134 2.68 21.93 7.79
CA ILE A 134 3.45 21.94 9.05
C ILE A 134 2.46 22.17 10.19
N LYS A 135 2.40 21.20 11.13
CA LYS A 135 1.53 21.28 12.32
C LYS A 135 2.22 20.73 13.56
N GLU A 136 1.69 21.06 14.72
CA GLU A 136 2.07 20.43 15.98
C GLU A 136 1.27 19.13 16.18
N TYR A 137 1.80 18.22 17.00
CA TYR A 137 1.12 16.96 17.32
C TYR A 137 -0.24 17.19 17.99
N THR A 138 -1.27 16.55 17.46
CA THR A 138 -2.68 16.77 17.85
C THR A 138 -3.09 16.02 19.12
N GLY A 139 -2.35 14.99 19.53
CA GLY A 139 -2.73 14.08 20.62
C GLY A 139 -3.45 12.81 20.18
N ASN A 140 -3.74 12.67 18.88
CA ASN A 140 -4.48 11.51 18.36
C ASN A 140 -3.58 10.26 18.20
N GLU A 141 -4.22 9.14 17.81
CA GLU A 141 -3.52 7.91 17.45
C GLU A 141 -2.72 8.10 16.14
N ILE A 142 -1.53 7.51 16.09
CA ILE A 142 -0.61 7.52 14.95
C ILE A 142 -0.59 6.13 14.36
N TYR A 143 -0.92 6.00 13.08
CA TYR A 143 -0.95 4.72 12.38
C TYR A 143 0.31 4.46 11.59
N GLN A 144 0.91 5.50 11.04
CA GLN A 144 2.16 5.43 10.30
C GLN A 144 2.97 6.70 10.56
N VAL A 145 4.27 6.58 10.50
CA VAL A 145 5.18 7.73 10.52
C VAL A 145 6.08 7.63 9.29
N ILE A 146 6.27 8.76 8.60
CA ILE A 146 7.25 8.85 7.52
C ILE A 146 8.41 9.70 8.04
N ALA A 147 9.60 9.11 8.09
CA ALA A 147 10.83 9.82 8.43
C ALA A 147 11.63 10.09 7.16
N PHE A 148 11.98 11.36 6.94
CA PHE A 148 12.77 11.76 5.78
C PHE A 148 14.24 11.78 6.16
N ILE A 149 14.95 10.72 5.79
CA ILE A 149 16.32 10.42 6.17
C ILE A 149 17.08 9.75 5.04
N GLU A 150 18.40 10.00 4.96
CA GLU A 150 19.28 9.33 4.01
C GLU A 150 19.39 7.83 4.26
N ALA A 151 19.74 7.08 3.21
CA ALA A 151 19.93 5.64 3.29
C ALA A 151 20.99 5.26 4.34
N GLY A 152 20.66 4.27 5.18
CA GLY A 152 21.48 3.80 6.28
C GLY A 152 21.15 4.43 7.64
N ALA A 153 20.51 5.61 7.68
CA ALA A 153 20.12 6.24 8.94
C ALA A 153 18.96 5.50 9.65
N GLU A 154 18.17 4.71 8.92
CA GLU A 154 17.11 3.86 9.48
C GLU A 154 17.62 2.82 10.48
N ASN A 155 18.89 2.41 10.38
CA ASN A 155 19.50 1.47 11.33
C ASN A 155 19.52 2.03 12.77
N LEU A 156 19.73 3.36 12.90
CA LEU A 156 19.72 4.02 14.21
C LEU A 156 18.30 4.15 14.78
N LEU A 157 17.30 4.34 13.91
CA LEU A 157 15.90 4.32 14.31
C LEU A 157 15.48 2.90 14.74
N GLY A 158 15.84 1.88 13.98
CA GLY A 158 15.50 0.48 14.26
C GLY A 158 16.05 -0.03 15.60
N GLN A 159 17.23 0.47 16.03
CA GLN A 159 17.78 0.15 17.35
C GLN A 159 16.93 0.69 18.51
N LYS A 160 16.16 1.76 18.28
CA LYS A 160 15.30 2.39 19.30
C LYS A 160 13.85 1.95 19.20
N LEU A 161 13.39 1.64 18.00
CA LEU A 161 11.99 1.32 17.68
C LEU A 161 11.84 -0.19 17.41
N THR A 162 12.08 -0.99 18.45
CA THR A 162 12.18 -2.46 18.33
C THR A 162 10.84 -3.15 18.03
N ASN A 163 9.72 -2.49 18.33
CA ASN A 163 8.36 -2.97 18.00
C ASN A 163 7.76 -2.24 16.78
N CYS A 164 8.62 -1.69 15.91
CA CYS A 164 8.22 -1.14 14.63
C CYS A 164 8.86 -1.90 13.47
N LYS A 165 8.16 -1.93 12.33
CA LYS A 165 8.73 -2.22 11.02
C LYS A 165 9.14 -0.91 10.37
N ILE A 166 10.32 -0.87 9.77
CA ILE A 166 10.84 0.29 9.04
C ILE A 166 11.10 -0.17 7.62
N THR A 167 10.43 0.43 6.64
CA THR A 167 10.54 0.07 5.23
C THR A 167 10.94 1.30 4.42
N ARG A 168 12.05 1.20 3.68
CA ARG A 168 12.49 2.25 2.78
C ARG A 168 11.75 2.15 1.44
N TRP A 169 11.24 3.28 0.97
CA TRP A 169 10.55 3.38 -0.31
C TRP A 169 11.15 4.45 -1.24
N ASN A 170 12.04 5.30 -0.71
CA ASN A 170 12.77 6.33 -1.45
C ASN A 170 14.17 6.51 -0.84
N ASP A 171 15.13 7.06 -1.60
CA ASP A 171 16.49 7.34 -1.10
C ASP A 171 16.48 8.21 0.15
N TYR A 172 15.43 9.02 0.34
CA TYR A 172 15.28 9.96 1.45
C TYR A 172 14.09 9.68 2.36
N ALA A 173 13.36 8.57 2.20
CA ALA A 173 12.17 8.35 3.01
C ALA A 173 11.99 6.89 3.42
N VAL A 174 11.53 6.71 4.66
CA VAL A 174 11.14 5.42 5.24
C VAL A 174 9.77 5.52 5.89
N ASP A 175 8.97 4.46 5.73
CA ASP A 175 7.76 4.25 6.51
C ASP A 175 8.09 3.52 7.81
N ILE A 176 7.44 3.93 8.90
CA ILE A 176 7.53 3.32 10.21
C ILE A 176 6.10 2.98 10.65
N ILE A 177 5.86 1.71 10.90
CA ILE A 177 4.56 1.17 11.33
C ILE A 177 4.74 0.24 12.53
N ALA A 178 3.66 -0.08 13.23
CA ALA A 178 3.70 -1.08 14.29
C ALA A 178 4.18 -2.44 13.74
N ALA A 179 5.00 -3.18 14.49
CA ALA A 179 5.56 -4.47 14.06
C ALA A 179 4.49 -5.53 13.76
N THR A 180 3.31 -5.41 14.38
CA THR A 180 2.14 -6.27 14.15
C THR A 180 1.40 -5.94 12.85
N GLY A 181 1.77 -4.84 12.18
CA GLY A 181 1.20 -4.39 10.92
C GLY A 181 1.87 -5.02 9.70
N GLY A 182 1.67 -4.38 8.57
CA GLY A 182 2.04 -4.82 7.24
C GLY A 182 0.79 -5.15 6.41
N LYS A 183 0.88 -5.08 5.08
CA LYS A 183 -0.27 -5.33 4.18
C LYS A 183 -0.97 -6.66 4.49
N THR A 184 -0.20 -7.68 4.90
CA THR A 184 -0.71 -9.00 5.29
C THR A 184 -1.64 -8.94 6.52
N ALA A 185 -1.41 -8.03 7.46
CA ALA A 185 -2.31 -7.88 8.63
C ALA A 185 -3.71 -7.41 8.18
N GLY A 186 -3.75 -6.43 7.28
CA GLY A 186 -5.00 -5.97 6.66
C GLY A 186 -5.70 -7.07 5.86
N VAL A 187 -4.94 -7.85 5.05
CA VAL A 187 -5.48 -9.01 4.32
C VAL A 187 -6.14 -10.00 5.28
N LYS A 188 -5.45 -10.42 6.34
CA LYS A 188 -5.98 -11.34 7.36
C LYS A 188 -7.25 -10.81 8.02
N ALA A 189 -7.28 -9.52 8.34
CA ALA A 189 -8.46 -8.89 8.94
C ALA A 189 -9.65 -8.89 7.97
N TYR A 190 -9.43 -8.55 6.71
CA TYR A 190 -10.45 -8.60 5.67
C TYR A 190 -11.01 -10.01 5.47
N LEU A 191 -10.15 -11.02 5.36
CA LEU A 191 -10.57 -12.41 5.20
C LEU A 191 -11.43 -12.88 6.37
N LYS A 192 -11.00 -12.58 7.60
CA LYS A 192 -11.75 -12.92 8.82
C LYS A 192 -13.13 -12.25 8.83
N ALA A 193 -13.22 -10.98 8.48
CA ALA A 193 -14.49 -10.23 8.47
C ALA A 193 -15.48 -10.75 7.42
N ASN A 194 -14.99 -11.32 6.31
CA ASN A 194 -15.80 -11.78 5.19
C ASN A 194 -15.95 -13.32 5.13
N ASN A 195 -15.39 -14.07 6.09
CA ASN A 195 -15.36 -15.53 6.10
C ASN A 195 -14.77 -16.13 4.81
N PHE A 196 -13.66 -15.55 4.35
CA PHE A 196 -12.89 -16.06 3.23
C PHE A 196 -11.66 -16.81 3.72
N GLU A 197 -11.30 -17.90 3.02
CA GLU A 197 -10.10 -18.66 3.28
C GLU A 197 -8.92 -18.10 2.46
N LYS A 198 -7.70 -18.31 2.96
CA LYS A 198 -6.46 -17.91 2.28
C LYS A 198 -6.38 -18.50 0.86
N GLU A 199 -6.82 -19.73 0.69
CA GLU A 199 -6.83 -20.49 -0.57
C GLU A 199 -7.78 -19.90 -1.64
N GLU A 200 -8.56 -18.90 -1.28
CA GLU A 200 -9.51 -18.21 -2.15
C GLU A 200 -9.00 -16.82 -2.58
N THR A 201 -7.71 -16.55 -2.39
CA THR A 201 -7.13 -15.21 -2.54
C THR A 201 -6.03 -15.12 -3.57
N MET A 202 -5.88 -13.95 -4.16
CA MET A 202 -4.81 -13.56 -5.06
C MET A 202 -4.34 -12.15 -4.72
N ALA A 203 -3.08 -11.82 -4.97
CA ALA A 203 -2.57 -10.47 -4.80
C ALA A 203 -1.61 -10.07 -5.92
N PHE A 204 -1.60 -8.76 -6.23
CA PHE A 204 -0.65 -8.12 -7.13
C PHE A 204 0.16 -7.08 -6.38
N GLY A 205 1.46 -7.02 -6.64
CA GLY A 205 2.35 -6.03 -6.05
C GLY A 205 3.68 -5.92 -6.78
N ASP A 206 4.43 -4.84 -6.51
CA ASP A 206 5.75 -4.61 -7.10
C ASP A 206 6.79 -4.08 -6.12
N GLY A 207 6.39 -3.64 -4.92
CA GLY A 207 7.26 -3.11 -3.87
C GLY A 207 7.68 -4.14 -2.81
N ASP A 208 8.74 -3.83 -2.07
CA ASP A 208 9.23 -4.69 -0.99
C ASP A 208 8.19 -4.88 0.14
N ASN A 209 7.32 -3.89 0.35
CA ASN A 209 6.20 -3.97 1.31
C ASN A 209 5.08 -4.93 0.86
N ASP A 210 5.12 -5.43 -0.38
CA ASP A 210 4.18 -6.44 -0.89
C ASP A 210 4.63 -7.87 -0.61
N ILE A 211 5.91 -8.11 -0.37
CA ILE A 211 6.50 -9.46 -0.28
C ILE A 211 5.73 -10.34 0.70
N GLU A 212 5.46 -9.84 1.91
CA GLU A 212 4.72 -10.62 2.92
C GLU A 212 3.29 -10.94 2.45
N MET A 213 2.63 -10.02 1.75
CA MET A 213 1.29 -10.20 1.20
C MET A 213 1.29 -11.23 0.06
N LEU A 214 2.23 -11.11 -0.89
CA LEU A 214 2.37 -12.04 -2.02
C LEU A 214 2.63 -13.46 -1.55
N LYS A 215 3.47 -13.65 -0.52
CA LYS A 215 3.71 -14.95 0.11
C LYS A 215 2.51 -15.52 0.87
N TYR A 216 1.67 -14.64 1.40
CA TYR A 216 0.57 -15.07 2.26
C TYR A 216 -0.63 -15.58 1.46
N VAL A 217 -1.01 -14.92 0.38
CA VAL A 217 -2.17 -15.30 -0.45
C VAL A 217 -1.97 -16.64 -1.16
N GLN A 218 -3.03 -17.20 -1.76
CA GLN A 218 -2.94 -18.44 -2.53
C GLN A 218 -2.13 -18.26 -3.82
N ILE A 219 -2.27 -17.10 -4.48
CA ILE A 219 -1.53 -16.77 -5.71
C ILE A 219 -0.97 -15.37 -5.56
N GLY A 220 0.30 -15.25 -5.26
CA GLY A 220 1.04 -14.00 -5.26
C GLY A 220 1.62 -13.69 -6.63
N VAL A 221 1.30 -12.53 -7.19
CA VAL A 221 1.73 -12.09 -8.51
C VAL A 221 2.62 -10.86 -8.38
N ALA A 222 3.89 -10.99 -8.78
CA ALA A 222 4.79 -9.86 -8.93
C ALA A 222 4.62 -9.21 -10.30
N MET A 223 4.50 -7.88 -10.31
CA MET A 223 4.49 -7.11 -11.55
C MET A 223 5.85 -7.17 -12.24
N GLY A 224 5.86 -7.04 -13.57
CA GLY A 224 7.09 -7.07 -14.37
C GLY A 224 8.07 -5.94 -14.07
N ASN A 225 7.60 -4.81 -13.54
CA ASN A 225 8.41 -3.70 -13.05
C ASN A 225 8.94 -3.89 -11.62
N ALA A 226 8.54 -4.93 -10.91
CA ALA A 226 9.02 -5.22 -9.56
C ALA A 226 10.53 -5.54 -9.52
N GLY A 227 11.14 -5.32 -8.36
CA GLY A 227 12.52 -5.70 -8.09
C GLY A 227 12.74 -7.22 -8.07
N CYS A 228 14.00 -7.63 -8.11
CA CYS A 228 14.35 -9.06 -8.13
C CYS A 228 13.87 -9.79 -6.86
N GLU A 229 13.90 -9.14 -5.71
CA GLU A 229 13.50 -9.74 -4.45
C GLU A 229 11.99 -9.99 -4.40
N VAL A 230 11.18 -9.03 -4.85
CA VAL A 230 9.72 -9.19 -4.96
C VAL A 230 9.39 -10.35 -5.90
N LYS A 231 10.02 -10.38 -7.09
CA LYS A 231 9.83 -11.45 -8.09
C LYS A 231 10.21 -12.83 -7.56
N ALA A 232 11.28 -12.92 -6.76
CA ALA A 232 11.74 -14.18 -6.18
C ALA A 232 10.79 -14.73 -5.09
N ASN A 233 9.89 -13.90 -4.58
CA ASN A 233 8.95 -14.22 -3.50
C ASN A 233 7.48 -14.32 -3.96
N ALA A 234 7.23 -14.28 -5.27
CA ALA A 234 5.90 -14.43 -5.87
C ALA A 234 5.76 -15.81 -6.55
N ASP A 235 4.52 -16.30 -6.63
CA ASP A 235 4.18 -17.54 -7.34
C ASP A 235 4.19 -17.36 -8.86
N TYR A 236 3.89 -16.15 -9.32
CA TYR A 236 3.82 -15.81 -10.74
C TYR A 236 4.42 -14.42 -10.99
N ILE A 237 5.14 -14.26 -12.09
CA ILE A 237 5.65 -12.98 -12.57
C ILE A 237 4.89 -12.63 -13.83
N THR A 238 4.21 -11.49 -13.83
CA THR A 238 3.50 -10.98 -14.99
C THR A 238 4.31 -9.89 -15.71
N ASP A 239 3.73 -9.29 -16.75
CA ASP A 239 4.29 -8.10 -17.39
C ASP A 239 4.17 -6.84 -16.49
N SER A 240 4.82 -5.75 -16.90
CA SER A 240 4.73 -4.49 -16.16
C SER A 240 3.33 -3.89 -16.21
N VAL A 241 3.07 -2.93 -15.32
CA VAL A 241 1.84 -2.13 -15.32
C VAL A 241 1.57 -1.48 -16.67
N ASP A 242 2.61 -1.02 -17.36
CA ASP A 242 2.52 -0.40 -18.70
C ASP A 242 2.29 -1.39 -19.85
N ASN A 243 2.39 -2.68 -19.59
CA ASN A 243 2.29 -3.75 -20.57
C ASN A 243 1.17 -4.74 -20.23
N ASP A 244 0.05 -4.23 -19.71
CA ASP A 244 -1.17 -5.00 -19.41
C ASP A 244 -0.96 -6.13 -18.38
N GLY A 245 -0.02 -6.00 -17.43
CA GLY A 245 0.40 -7.07 -16.55
C GLY A 245 -0.73 -7.72 -15.78
N ILE A 246 -1.65 -6.96 -15.17
CA ILE A 246 -2.79 -7.49 -14.42
C ILE A 246 -3.70 -8.33 -15.33
N MET A 247 -4.10 -7.80 -16.49
CA MET A 247 -4.96 -8.51 -17.43
C MET A 247 -4.31 -9.81 -17.90
N LYS A 248 -3.04 -9.77 -18.26
CA LYS A 248 -2.30 -10.95 -18.74
C LYS A 248 -2.21 -12.05 -17.67
N ALA A 249 -1.94 -11.66 -16.41
CA ALA A 249 -1.91 -12.62 -15.30
C ALA A 249 -3.28 -13.28 -15.09
N LEU A 250 -4.36 -12.48 -15.04
CA LEU A 250 -5.72 -13.00 -14.85
C LEU A 250 -6.11 -14.00 -15.94
N ILE A 251 -5.76 -13.72 -17.20
CA ILE A 251 -6.00 -14.65 -18.33
C ILE A 251 -5.13 -15.90 -18.21
N SER A 252 -3.82 -15.75 -17.98
CA SER A 252 -2.87 -16.87 -17.94
C SER A 252 -3.16 -17.84 -16.80
N LEU A 253 -3.67 -17.33 -15.68
CA LEU A 253 -4.06 -18.11 -14.50
C LEU A 253 -5.53 -18.58 -14.54
N ASN A 254 -6.23 -18.39 -15.66
CA ASN A 254 -7.63 -18.76 -15.86
C ASN A 254 -8.59 -18.15 -14.85
N ILE A 255 -8.26 -16.98 -14.32
CA ILE A 255 -9.15 -16.20 -13.44
C ILE A 255 -10.20 -15.45 -14.27
N CYS A 256 -9.82 -14.92 -15.44
CA CYS A 256 -10.74 -14.28 -16.39
C CYS A 256 -10.51 -14.82 -17.81
N GLU A 257 -11.54 -14.76 -18.62
CA GLU A 257 -11.43 -15.02 -20.04
C GLU A 257 -10.94 -13.76 -20.77
N LYS A 258 -10.28 -13.96 -21.91
CA LYS A 258 -9.89 -12.83 -22.75
C LYS A 258 -11.16 -12.09 -23.22
N PRO A 259 -11.21 -10.76 -23.08
CA PRO A 259 -12.35 -9.99 -23.61
C PRO A 259 -12.51 -10.25 -25.12
N ASP A 260 -13.75 -10.40 -25.57
CA ASP A 260 -14.05 -10.44 -27.00
C ASP A 260 -13.65 -9.11 -27.66
N ARG A 261 -13.14 -9.18 -28.89
CA ARG A 261 -12.64 -7.99 -29.61
C ARG A 261 -13.71 -6.92 -29.88
N ASP A 262 -14.96 -7.25 -29.66
CA ASP A 262 -16.14 -6.40 -29.98
C ASP A 262 -16.77 -5.75 -28.74
N GLY A 263 -16.13 -5.78 -27.60
CA GLY A 263 -16.66 -5.29 -26.30
C GLY A 263 -15.98 -4.01 -25.78
N VAL A 264 -15.76 -3.01 -26.65
CA VAL A 264 -15.40 -1.63 -26.24
C VAL A 264 -16.49 -0.68 -26.70
#